data_e3bdbdfd977009ed4b8cf32856e9b630
#
_entry.id   e3bdbdfd977009ed4b8cf32856e9b630
#
_cell.length_a   1.000
_cell.length_b   1.000
_cell.length_c   1.000
_cell.angle_alpha   90.00
_cell.angle_beta   90.00
_cell.angle_gamma   90.00
#
_symmetry.space_group_name_H-M   'P 1'
#
loop_
_entity.id
_entity.type
_entity.pdbx_description
1 polymer ?
#
loop_
_entity_poly.entity_id
_entity_poly.type
_entity_poly.pdbx_seq_one_letter_code
_entity_poly.pdbx_strand_id
1 'polypeptide(L)'
;MKKQLRALFLSLLFIASVAVAPCAEARPPQEKQHQRSEERYRQNLAKQVRHQLVMLPWYSVFDNLAFRIDRDKVTLLGQVTRPVLKSDAETVVKHIEGVASVQNEIEVLPLSPMDDQLRRAVFRAIYGEAGMQRYANQPIPSIHIIVKNGNVTLEGVVDSEMDRNLANIRANQVPNAFSVKNNLVVAANSKKHI
;
A
#
# COMPACT_ATOMS: atom_id res chain seq x y z
N MET A 1 -15.49 36.73 91.49
CA MET A 1 -14.71 36.06 92.55
C MET A 1 -14.12 34.83 91.94
N LYS A 2 -12.77 34.81 91.97
CA LYS A 2 -11.89 33.63 92.18
C LYS A 2 -12.23 32.36 91.38
N LYS A 3 -11.36 31.70 90.69
CA LYS A 3 -9.88 31.44 90.73
C LYS A 3 -9.54 30.36 89.70
N GLN A 4 -8.40 30.53 89.05
CA GLN A 4 -7.29 29.57 88.91
C GLN A 4 -7.52 28.34 88.01
N LEU A 5 -6.85 28.30 86.88
CA LEU A 5 -5.50 27.78 86.68
C LEU A 5 -5.35 26.26 86.83
N ARG A 6 -5.09 25.58 85.77
CA ARG A 6 -4.01 24.59 85.69
C ARG A 6 -3.82 24.03 84.27
N ALA A 7 -2.63 24.25 83.78
CA ALA A 7 -2.08 23.62 82.62
C ALA A 7 -1.87 22.12 82.84
N LEU A 8 -2.04 21.33 81.79
CA LEU A 8 -1.36 20.04 81.69
C LEU A 8 -1.03 19.77 80.23
N PHE A 9 0.26 19.67 80.02
CA PHE A 9 0.94 19.17 78.82
C PHE A 9 0.45 17.78 78.46
N LEU A 10 0.12 17.54 77.20
CA LEU A 10 0.14 16.19 76.68
C LEU A 10 0.72 16.22 75.26
N SER A 11 1.82 15.53 75.13
CA SER A 11 2.69 15.35 74.01
C SER A 11 1.98 14.88 72.73
N LEU A 12 2.22 15.63 71.64
CA LEU A 12 1.77 15.31 70.32
C LEU A 12 2.72 14.28 69.70
N LEU A 13 2.25 13.04 69.60
CA LEU A 13 2.95 11.98 68.86
C LEU A 13 2.59 12.11 67.38
N PHE A 14 3.50 12.69 66.59
CA PHE A 14 3.33 12.80 65.13
C PHE A 14 3.67 11.44 64.51
N ILE A 15 2.65 10.66 64.17
CA ILE A 15 2.83 9.47 63.32
C ILE A 15 2.84 9.96 61.87
N ALA A 16 4.03 10.04 61.29
CA ALA A 16 4.20 10.29 59.85
C ALA A 16 3.76 9.04 59.10
N SER A 17 2.53 9.03 58.59
CA SER A 17 2.07 8.04 57.62
C SER A 17 2.68 8.37 56.28
N VAL A 18 3.71 7.61 55.90
CA VAL A 18 4.23 7.60 54.52
C VAL A 18 3.16 7.00 53.62
N ALA A 19 2.39 7.85 52.93
CA ALA A 19 1.50 7.44 51.89
C ALA A 19 2.36 7.00 50.68
N VAL A 20 2.56 5.70 50.55
CA VAL A 20 3.07 5.09 49.30
C VAL A 20 2.00 5.32 48.25
N ALA A 21 2.20 6.34 47.41
CA ALA A 21 1.37 6.53 46.23
C ALA A 21 1.58 5.34 45.28
N PRO A 22 0.53 4.61 44.87
CA PRO A 22 0.69 3.59 43.85
C PRO A 22 1.16 4.29 42.57
N CYS A 23 2.29 3.83 42.05
CA CYS A 23 2.77 4.23 40.74
C CYS A 23 1.69 3.84 39.73
N ALA A 24 0.89 4.78 39.33
CA ALA A 24 -0.10 4.57 38.27
C ALA A 24 0.70 4.39 36.99
N GLU A 25 0.92 3.14 36.59
CA GLU A 25 1.37 2.83 35.24
C GLU A 25 0.42 3.49 34.27
N ALA A 26 0.91 4.51 33.57
CA ALA A 26 0.14 5.23 32.58
C ALA A 26 -0.25 4.25 31.46
N ARG A 27 -1.44 3.67 31.57
CA ARG A 27 -2.04 2.93 30.46
C ARG A 27 -2.06 3.84 29.25
N PRO A 28 -1.50 3.40 28.10
CA PRO A 28 -1.59 4.20 26.88
C PRO A 28 -3.06 4.54 26.64
N PRO A 29 -3.38 5.77 26.25
CA PRO A 29 -4.75 6.20 26.04
C PRO A 29 -5.49 5.18 25.15
N GLN A 30 -6.68 4.77 25.50
CA GLN A 30 -7.47 3.75 24.79
C GLN A 30 -7.61 4.08 23.30
N GLU A 31 -7.64 5.35 22.96
CA GLU A 31 -7.63 5.88 21.60
C GLU A 31 -6.43 5.40 20.76
N LYS A 32 -5.21 5.43 21.32
CA LYS A 32 -4.00 4.95 20.62
C LYS A 32 -4.01 3.43 20.42
N GLN A 33 -4.61 2.68 21.32
CA GLN A 33 -4.74 1.23 21.17
C GLN A 33 -5.77 0.89 20.07
N HIS A 34 -6.89 1.60 20.03
CA HIS A 34 -7.92 1.42 19.01
C HIS A 34 -7.36 1.75 17.61
N GLN A 35 -6.69 2.88 17.45
CA GLN A 35 -6.05 3.26 16.18
C GLN A 35 -5.03 2.23 15.71
N ARG A 36 -4.21 1.68 16.61
CA ARG A 36 -3.22 0.62 16.26
C ARG A 36 -3.91 -0.68 15.84
N SER A 37 -5.03 -1.04 16.44
CA SER A 37 -5.78 -2.24 16.07
C SER A 37 -6.42 -2.10 14.69
N GLU A 38 -7.02 -0.96 14.39
CA GLU A 38 -7.59 -0.65 13.08
C GLU A 38 -6.51 -0.61 11.98
N GLU A 39 -5.36 -0.03 12.29
CA GLU A 39 -4.25 0.00 11.34
C GLU A 39 -3.70 -1.40 11.03
N ARG A 40 -3.53 -2.25 12.05
CA ARG A 40 -3.12 -3.65 11.85
C ARG A 40 -4.14 -4.42 11.03
N TYR A 41 -5.43 -4.23 11.31
CA TYR A 41 -6.51 -4.86 10.56
C TYR A 41 -6.43 -4.45 9.08
N ARG A 42 -6.34 -3.15 8.80
CA ARG A 42 -6.22 -2.61 7.44
C ARG A 42 -4.97 -3.14 6.72
N GLN A 43 -3.82 -3.21 7.40
CA GLN A 43 -2.60 -3.77 6.84
C GLN A 43 -2.74 -5.25 6.51
N ASN A 44 -3.39 -6.04 7.36
CA ASN A 44 -3.63 -7.45 7.11
C ASN A 44 -4.58 -7.65 5.92
N LEU A 45 -5.67 -6.88 5.89
CA LEU A 45 -6.61 -6.90 4.76
C LEU A 45 -5.91 -6.50 3.46
N ALA A 46 -5.07 -5.47 3.48
CA ALA A 46 -4.30 -5.05 2.30
C ALA A 46 -3.33 -6.14 1.81
N LYS A 47 -2.71 -6.90 2.71
CA LYS A 47 -1.86 -8.04 2.35
C LYS A 47 -2.67 -9.16 1.67
N GLN A 48 -3.85 -9.48 2.21
CA GLN A 48 -4.72 -10.50 1.63
C GLN A 48 -5.24 -10.09 0.26
N VAL A 49 -5.74 -8.86 0.12
CA VAL A 49 -6.20 -8.33 -1.18
C VAL A 49 -5.06 -8.37 -2.20
N ARG A 50 -3.89 -7.87 -1.85
CA ARG A 50 -2.72 -7.91 -2.75
C ARG A 50 -2.37 -9.33 -3.15
N HIS A 51 -2.34 -10.26 -2.20
CA HIS A 51 -2.02 -11.65 -2.48
C HIS A 51 -3.00 -12.26 -3.47
N GLN A 52 -4.30 -12.07 -3.28
CA GLN A 52 -5.32 -12.60 -4.18
C GLN A 52 -5.22 -12.00 -5.59
N LEU A 53 -4.99 -10.69 -5.70
CA LEU A 53 -4.85 -10.03 -7.00
C LEU A 53 -3.62 -10.51 -7.77
N VAL A 54 -2.50 -10.71 -7.07
CA VAL A 54 -1.24 -11.16 -7.66
C VAL A 54 -1.32 -12.63 -8.11
N MET A 55 -2.15 -13.44 -7.47
CA MET A 55 -2.35 -14.86 -7.80
C MET A 55 -3.38 -15.09 -8.92
N LEU A 56 -3.96 -14.03 -9.47
CA LEU A 56 -4.94 -14.17 -10.55
C LEU A 56 -4.31 -14.82 -11.79
N PRO A 57 -4.96 -15.83 -12.38
CA PRO A 57 -4.53 -16.38 -13.66
C PRO A 57 -4.57 -15.28 -14.72
N TRP A 58 -3.59 -15.30 -15.62
CA TRP A 58 -3.44 -14.34 -16.72
C TRP A 58 -3.02 -12.92 -16.34
N TYR A 59 -2.78 -12.63 -15.07
CA TYR A 59 -2.18 -11.37 -14.66
C TYR A 59 -0.76 -11.26 -15.21
N SER A 60 -0.46 -10.18 -15.90
CA SER A 60 0.77 -10.03 -16.68
C SER A 60 1.43 -8.66 -16.48
N VAL A 61 2.60 -8.51 -17.06
CA VAL A 61 3.33 -7.23 -17.12
C VAL A 61 2.55 -6.12 -17.86
N PHE A 62 1.54 -6.47 -18.64
CA PHE A 62 0.72 -5.53 -19.40
C PHE A 62 -0.57 -5.14 -18.68
N ASP A 63 -0.75 -5.59 -17.45
CA ASP A 63 -1.86 -5.29 -16.59
C ASP A 63 -1.37 -4.56 -15.34
N ASN A 64 -2.14 -3.63 -14.83
CA ASN A 64 -1.88 -2.95 -13.56
C ASN A 64 -3.12 -3.08 -12.67
N LEU A 65 -2.99 -3.76 -11.55
CA LEU A 65 -4.03 -3.89 -10.55
C LEU A 65 -3.64 -3.13 -9.30
N ALA A 66 -4.46 -2.16 -8.94
CA ALA A 66 -4.33 -1.37 -7.73
C ALA A 66 -5.62 -1.44 -6.91
N PHE A 67 -5.54 -1.11 -5.64
CA PHE A 67 -6.72 -1.05 -4.79
C PHE A 67 -6.57 0.02 -3.71
N ARG A 68 -7.70 0.45 -3.21
CA ARG A 68 -7.82 1.31 -2.04
C ARG A 68 -8.79 0.67 -1.04
N ILE A 69 -8.44 0.69 0.22
CA ILE A 69 -9.27 0.18 1.31
C ILE A 69 -9.77 1.37 2.13
N ASP A 70 -11.08 1.46 2.26
CA ASP A 70 -11.75 2.38 3.16
C ASP A 70 -12.61 1.56 4.13
N ARG A 71 -12.07 1.32 5.33
CA ARG A 71 -12.62 0.40 6.33
C ARG A 71 -12.79 -1.02 5.78
N ASP A 72 -14.02 -1.43 5.51
CA ASP A 72 -14.44 -2.73 4.97
C ASP A 72 -14.81 -2.69 3.48
N LYS A 73 -14.72 -1.50 2.86
CA LYS A 73 -14.94 -1.29 1.43
C LYS A 73 -13.62 -1.32 0.67
N VAL A 74 -13.54 -2.15 -0.37
CA VAL A 74 -12.39 -2.20 -1.28
C VAL A 74 -12.78 -1.61 -2.63
N THR A 75 -12.03 -0.62 -3.09
CA THR A 75 -12.14 -0.08 -4.45
C THR A 75 -11.00 -0.63 -5.29
N LEU A 76 -11.31 -1.39 -6.33
CA LEU A 76 -10.35 -1.92 -7.28
C LEU A 76 -10.14 -0.89 -8.40
N LEU A 77 -8.88 -0.68 -8.75
CA LEU A 77 -8.43 0.34 -9.70
C LEU A 77 -7.40 -0.27 -10.66
N GLY A 78 -7.12 0.45 -11.73
CA GLY A 78 -6.05 0.09 -12.66
C GLY A 78 -6.57 -0.28 -14.04
N GLN A 79 -5.71 -0.91 -14.84
CA GLN A 79 -5.99 -1.25 -16.23
C GLN A 79 -5.60 -2.70 -16.50
N VAL A 80 -6.45 -3.39 -17.26
CA VAL A 80 -6.22 -4.78 -17.64
C VAL A 80 -6.43 -4.98 -19.14
N THR A 81 -5.67 -5.90 -19.71
CA THR A 81 -5.78 -6.26 -21.13
C THR A 81 -6.95 -7.20 -21.42
N ARG A 82 -7.41 -7.93 -20.39
CA ARG A 82 -8.44 -8.96 -20.53
C ARG A 82 -9.65 -8.67 -19.63
N PRO A 83 -10.88 -8.70 -20.16
CA PRO A 83 -12.10 -8.48 -19.37
C PRO A 83 -12.25 -9.47 -18.20
N VAL A 84 -11.77 -10.71 -18.37
CA VAL A 84 -11.85 -11.75 -17.34
C VAL A 84 -11.09 -11.34 -16.07
N LEU A 85 -9.94 -10.66 -16.19
CA LEU A 85 -9.19 -10.18 -15.02
C LEU A 85 -9.98 -9.18 -14.19
N LYS A 86 -10.82 -8.34 -14.82
CA LYS A 86 -11.70 -7.42 -14.10
C LYS A 86 -12.74 -8.16 -13.26
N SER A 87 -13.38 -9.18 -13.82
CA SER A 87 -14.39 -9.97 -13.11
C SER A 87 -13.79 -10.88 -12.04
N ASP A 88 -12.65 -11.50 -12.34
CA ASP A 88 -11.95 -12.37 -11.40
C ASP A 88 -11.42 -11.60 -10.21
N ALA A 89 -10.83 -10.41 -10.44
CA ALA A 89 -10.36 -9.53 -9.37
C ALA A 89 -11.49 -9.17 -8.40
N GLU A 90 -12.66 -8.83 -8.91
CA GLU A 90 -13.83 -8.55 -8.08
C GLU A 90 -14.27 -9.78 -7.29
N THR A 91 -14.32 -10.93 -7.94
CA THR A 91 -14.77 -12.18 -7.35
C THR A 91 -13.86 -12.61 -6.20
N VAL A 92 -12.53 -12.63 -6.41
CA VAL A 92 -11.60 -13.08 -5.37
C VAL A 92 -11.57 -12.13 -4.18
N VAL A 93 -11.70 -10.80 -4.42
CA VAL A 93 -11.70 -9.82 -3.34
C VAL A 93 -12.99 -9.84 -2.52
N LYS A 94 -14.14 -10.12 -3.14
CA LYS A 94 -15.43 -10.29 -2.43
C LYS A 94 -15.42 -11.45 -1.44
N HIS A 95 -14.59 -12.47 -1.66
CA HIS A 95 -14.50 -13.64 -0.78
C HIS A 95 -13.50 -13.48 0.37
N ILE A 96 -12.82 -12.34 0.46
CA ILE A 96 -11.88 -12.08 1.55
C ILE A 96 -12.66 -11.72 2.81
N GLU A 97 -12.36 -12.39 3.92
CA GLU A 97 -12.94 -12.09 5.23
C GLU A 97 -12.64 -10.64 5.62
N GLY A 98 -13.69 -9.91 6.02
CA GLY A 98 -13.58 -8.50 6.39
C GLY A 98 -13.85 -7.51 5.25
N VAL A 99 -14.14 -7.98 4.04
CA VAL A 99 -14.61 -7.14 2.94
C VAL A 99 -16.14 -7.16 2.91
N ALA A 100 -16.77 -6.01 3.19
CA ALA A 100 -18.21 -5.87 3.11
C ALA A 100 -18.70 -5.51 1.71
N SER A 101 -17.91 -4.74 0.96
CA SER A 101 -18.28 -4.34 -0.40
C SER A 101 -17.05 -4.12 -1.27
N VAL A 102 -17.20 -4.40 -2.57
CA VAL A 102 -16.18 -4.16 -3.59
C VAL A 102 -16.75 -3.24 -4.67
N GLN A 103 -16.05 -2.15 -4.92
CA GLN A 103 -16.30 -1.26 -6.04
C GLN A 103 -15.23 -1.51 -7.11
N ASN A 104 -15.65 -1.95 -8.30
CA ASN A 104 -14.73 -2.33 -9.36
C ASN A 104 -14.64 -1.24 -10.44
N GLU A 105 -13.60 -0.42 -10.34
CA GLU A 105 -13.26 0.66 -11.28
C GLU A 105 -12.11 0.27 -12.22
N ILE A 106 -11.79 -1.02 -12.33
CA ILE A 106 -10.78 -1.51 -13.29
C ILE A 106 -11.21 -1.20 -14.71
N GLU A 107 -10.33 -0.53 -15.44
CA GLU A 107 -10.52 -0.26 -16.87
C GLU A 107 -10.05 -1.45 -17.70
N VAL A 108 -10.86 -1.89 -18.67
CA VAL A 108 -10.43 -2.86 -19.67
C VAL A 108 -9.89 -2.09 -20.87
N LEU A 109 -8.63 -2.35 -21.22
CA LEU A 109 -7.95 -1.70 -22.32
C LEU A 109 -8.57 -2.15 -23.67
N PRO A 110 -8.69 -1.24 -24.66
CA PRO A 110 -9.23 -1.60 -25.96
C PRO A 110 -8.33 -2.61 -26.68
N LEU A 111 -8.95 -3.50 -27.44
CA LEU A 111 -8.23 -4.41 -28.33
C LEU A 111 -7.65 -3.60 -29.50
N SER A 112 -6.32 -3.57 -29.60
CA SER A 112 -5.59 -2.84 -30.63
C SER A 112 -4.32 -3.61 -31.01
N PRO A 113 -4.22 -4.14 -32.24
CA PRO A 113 -2.99 -4.79 -32.69
C PRO A 113 -1.76 -3.87 -32.65
N MET A 114 -1.95 -2.57 -32.85
CA MET A 114 -0.88 -1.57 -32.75
C MET A 114 -0.39 -1.41 -31.32
N ASP A 115 -1.33 -1.31 -30.36
CA ASP A 115 -0.96 -1.25 -28.94
C ASP A 115 -0.30 -2.53 -28.47
N ASP A 116 -0.70 -3.70 -28.99
CA ASP A 116 -0.06 -4.97 -28.67
C ASP A 116 1.37 -5.07 -29.24
N GLN A 117 1.61 -4.53 -30.41
CA GLN A 117 2.95 -4.42 -30.96
C GLN A 117 3.81 -3.48 -30.11
N LEU A 118 3.26 -2.33 -29.72
CA LEU A 118 3.93 -1.34 -28.90
C LEU A 118 4.22 -1.90 -27.50
N ARG A 119 3.30 -2.60 -26.83
CA ARG A 119 3.53 -3.32 -25.54
C ARG A 119 4.76 -4.23 -25.64
N ARG A 120 4.83 -5.07 -26.67
CA ARG A 120 5.96 -5.99 -26.88
C ARG A 120 7.26 -5.26 -27.19
N ALA A 121 7.20 -4.15 -27.93
CA ALA A 121 8.39 -3.35 -28.25
C ALA A 121 8.96 -2.67 -27.00
N VAL A 122 8.10 -2.04 -26.19
CA VAL A 122 8.48 -1.41 -24.90
C VAL A 122 9.02 -2.47 -23.93
N PHE A 123 8.38 -3.62 -23.85
CA PHE A 123 8.86 -4.74 -23.02
C PHE A 123 10.28 -5.13 -23.39
N ARG A 124 10.56 -5.35 -24.68
CA ARG A 124 11.93 -5.69 -25.12
C ARG A 124 12.93 -4.57 -24.88
N ALA A 125 12.50 -3.31 -25.06
CA ALA A 125 13.39 -2.17 -24.85
C ALA A 125 13.80 -2.01 -23.38
N ILE A 126 12.86 -2.20 -22.44
CA ILE A 126 13.14 -2.07 -21.01
C ILE A 126 13.85 -3.31 -20.47
N TYR A 127 13.28 -4.49 -20.65
CA TYR A 127 13.78 -5.71 -20.02
C TYR A 127 14.95 -6.36 -20.77
N GLY A 128 15.20 -5.96 -22.02
CA GLY A 128 16.43 -6.32 -22.75
C GLY A 128 17.67 -5.54 -22.31
N GLU A 129 17.49 -4.48 -21.51
CA GLU A 129 18.60 -3.66 -21.02
C GLU A 129 19.36 -4.34 -19.89
N ALA A 130 20.70 -4.22 -19.91
CA ALA A 130 21.54 -4.76 -18.85
C ALA A 130 21.18 -4.14 -17.49
N GLY A 131 20.98 -4.98 -16.49
CA GLY A 131 20.54 -4.54 -15.16
C GLY A 131 19.02 -4.44 -14.97
N MET A 132 18.22 -4.29 -16.02
CA MET A 132 16.76 -4.29 -15.93
C MET A 132 16.15 -5.69 -15.94
N GLN A 133 16.89 -6.69 -16.39
CA GLN A 133 16.46 -8.09 -16.43
C GLN A 133 16.06 -8.65 -15.06
N ARG A 134 16.63 -8.12 -13.96
CA ARG A 134 16.25 -8.52 -12.60
C ARG A 134 14.78 -8.29 -12.29
N TYR A 135 14.17 -7.28 -12.89
CA TYR A 135 12.75 -7.00 -12.75
C TYR A 135 11.86 -7.95 -13.55
N ALA A 136 12.40 -8.55 -14.65
CA ALA A 136 11.69 -9.55 -15.44
C ALA A 136 11.71 -10.95 -14.82
N ASN A 137 12.73 -11.26 -14.03
CA ASN A 137 12.94 -12.61 -13.46
C ASN A 137 12.08 -12.89 -12.22
N GLN A 138 11.17 -11.97 -11.87
CA GLN A 138 10.19 -12.17 -10.82
C GLN A 138 8.93 -12.87 -11.36
N PRO A 139 8.21 -13.66 -10.55
CA PRO A 139 6.95 -14.30 -10.99
C PRO A 139 5.96 -13.30 -11.57
N ILE A 140 5.94 -12.08 -11.02
CA ILE A 140 5.25 -10.93 -11.57
C ILE A 140 6.30 -9.82 -11.69
N PRO A 141 6.56 -9.34 -12.90
CA PRO A 141 7.47 -8.22 -13.14
C PRO A 141 7.03 -6.99 -12.34
N SER A 142 7.98 -6.30 -11.70
CA SER A 142 7.67 -5.13 -10.86
C SER A 142 7.45 -3.84 -11.65
N ILE A 143 7.73 -3.84 -12.97
CA ILE A 143 7.43 -2.74 -13.88
C ILE A 143 6.31 -3.18 -14.80
N HIS A 144 5.17 -2.54 -14.71
CA HIS A 144 4.02 -2.78 -15.57
C HIS A 144 3.99 -1.78 -16.74
N ILE A 145 3.63 -2.27 -17.91
CA ILE A 145 3.65 -1.51 -19.18
C ILE A 145 2.21 -1.40 -19.68
N ILE A 146 1.58 -0.28 -19.45
CA ILE A 146 0.21 -0.02 -19.87
C ILE A 146 0.23 0.80 -21.15
N VAL A 147 -0.42 0.27 -22.18
CA VAL A 147 -0.52 0.98 -23.48
C VAL A 147 -1.97 1.13 -23.86
N LYS A 148 -2.37 2.38 -24.14
CA LYS A 148 -3.71 2.74 -24.58
C LYS A 148 -3.62 3.78 -25.68
N ASN A 149 -4.12 3.45 -26.87
CA ASN A 149 -4.11 4.34 -28.03
C ASN A 149 -2.74 4.94 -28.33
N GLY A 150 -1.67 4.11 -28.31
CA GLY A 150 -0.30 4.54 -28.56
C GLY A 150 0.38 5.29 -27.41
N ASN A 151 -0.31 5.54 -26.29
CA ASN A 151 0.26 6.18 -25.11
C ASN A 151 0.74 5.10 -24.13
N VAL A 152 1.98 5.20 -23.71
CA VAL A 152 2.63 4.26 -22.79
C VAL A 152 2.62 4.85 -21.38
N THR A 153 2.20 4.06 -20.40
CA THR A 153 2.34 4.38 -18.98
C THR A 153 3.13 3.26 -18.30
N LEU A 154 4.20 3.64 -17.61
CA LEU A 154 4.98 2.72 -16.78
C LEU A 154 4.52 2.84 -15.34
N GLU A 155 4.11 1.74 -14.75
CA GLU A 155 3.62 1.66 -13.37
C GLU A 155 4.46 0.66 -12.58
N GLY A 156 4.55 0.82 -11.26
CA GLY A 156 5.20 -0.16 -10.39
C GLY A 156 6.35 0.39 -9.57
N VAL A 157 7.24 -0.50 -9.13
CA VAL A 157 8.30 -0.16 -8.18
C VAL A 157 9.65 -0.61 -8.70
N VAL A 158 10.64 0.27 -8.57
CA VAL A 158 12.04 0.03 -8.91
C VAL A 158 12.96 0.31 -7.73
N ASP A 159 14.18 -0.23 -7.75
CA ASP A 159 15.12 -0.13 -6.62
C ASP A 159 15.80 1.25 -6.54
N SER A 160 15.98 1.91 -7.68
CA SER A 160 16.74 3.17 -7.76
C SER A 160 16.15 4.18 -8.74
N GLU A 161 16.49 5.46 -8.53
CA GLU A 161 16.18 6.53 -9.49
C GLU A 161 16.87 6.30 -10.85
N MET A 162 18.04 5.65 -10.86
CA MET A 162 18.73 5.30 -12.10
C MET A 162 17.87 4.33 -12.93
N ASP A 163 17.32 3.29 -12.31
CA ASP A 163 16.45 2.32 -13.00
C ASP A 163 15.17 2.96 -13.52
N ARG A 164 14.56 3.83 -12.69
CA ARG A 164 13.41 4.63 -13.09
C ARG A 164 13.68 5.47 -14.34
N ASN A 165 14.82 6.16 -14.36
CA ASN A 165 15.23 6.99 -15.47
C ASN A 165 15.60 6.13 -16.69
N LEU A 166 16.28 5.01 -16.51
CA LEU A 166 16.64 4.08 -17.56
C LEU A 166 15.41 3.49 -18.23
N ALA A 167 14.41 3.04 -17.45
CA ALA A 167 13.14 2.56 -17.98
C ALA A 167 12.45 3.63 -18.84
N ASN A 168 12.44 4.88 -18.36
CA ASN A 168 11.87 6.00 -19.10
C ASN A 168 12.59 6.26 -20.43
N ILE A 169 13.91 6.30 -20.41
CA ILE A 169 14.72 6.52 -21.62
C ILE A 169 14.44 5.41 -22.63
N ARG A 170 14.46 4.14 -22.20
CA ARG A 170 14.24 3.01 -23.09
C ARG A 170 12.82 2.98 -23.66
N ALA A 171 11.82 3.32 -22.89
CA ALA A 171 10.44 3.41 -23.38
C ALA A 171 10.26 4.55 -24.41
N ASN A 172 10.89 5.71 -24.18
CA ASN A 172 10.85 6.85 -25.11
C ASN A 172 11.58 6.60 -26.45
N GLN A 173 12.52 5.65 -26.49
CA GLN A 173 13.23 5.27 -27.72
C GLN A 173 12.41 4.35 -28.63
N VAL A 174 11.28 3.82 -28.15
CA VAL A 174 10.44 2.91 -28.94
C VAL A 174 9.65 3.70 -29.99
N PRO A 175 9.78 3.34 -31.27
CA PRO A 175 9.00 4.01 -32.32
C PRO A 175 7.49 3.76 -32.15
N ASN A 176 6.69 4.69 -32.63
CA ASN A 176 5.20 4.67 -32.58
C ASN A 176 4.60 4.82 -31.15
N ALA A 177 5.39 5.17 -30.15
CA ALA A 177 4.87 5.68 -28.89
C ALA A 177 4.54 7.17 -29.03
N PHE A 178 3.27 7.55 -28.84
CA PHE A 178 2.87 8.94 -28.90
C PHE A 178 3.30 9.71 -27.66
N SER A 179 3.26 9.06 -26.51
CA SER A 179 3.74 9.61 -25.25
C SER A 179 4.20 8.50 -24.32
N VAL A 180 5.12 8.85 -23.40
CA VAL A 180 5.53 7.96 -22.32
C VAL A 180 5.36 8.68 -20.99
N LYS A 181 4.51 8.14 -20.13
CA LYS A 181 4.32 8.60 -18.76
C LYS A 181 5.01 7.64 -17.80
N ASN A 182 5.93 8.14 -17.00
CA ASN A 182 6.67 7.32 -16.04
C ASN A 182 6.13 7.56 -14.61
N ASN A 183 5.34 6.62 -14.12
CA ASN A 183 4.80 6.59 -12.76
C ASN A 183 5.53 5.61 -11.84
N LEU A 184 6.72 5.14 -12.23
CA LEU A 184 7.52 4.24 -11.40
C LEU A 184 7.91 4.91 -10.09
N VAL A 185 7.76 4.18 -8.99
CA VAL A 185 8.11 4.62 -7.65
C VAL A 185 9.40 3.93 -7.21
N VAL A 186 10.32 4.67 -6.60
CA VAL A 186 11.54 4.09 -6.05
C VAL A 186 11.26 3.48 -4.68
N ALA A 187 11.72 2.24 -4.45
CA ALA A 187 11.44 1.47 -3.22
C ALA A 187 11.85 2.21 -1.93
N ALA A 188 12.93 2.99 -1.96
CA ALA A 188 13.36 3.81 -0.83
C ALA A 188 12.32 4.89 -0.44
N ASN A 189 11.58 5.43 -1.42
CA ASN A 189 10.52 6.41 -1.22
C ASN A 189 9.17 5.78 -0.88
N SER A 190 8.95 4.52 -1.28
CA SER A 190 7.72 3.77 -1.01
C SER A 190 7.48 3.53 0.49
N LYS A 191 8.55 3.43 1.29
CA LYS A 191 8.45 3.25 2.76
C LYS A 191 7.97 4.49 3.52
N LYS A 192 7.90 5.65 2.86
CA LYS A 192 7.47 6.93 3.48
C LYS A 192 5.96 7.19 3.41
N HIS A 193 5.22 6.42 2.63
CA HIS A 193 3.79 6.66 2.35
C HIS A 193 2.86 5.52 2.78
N ILE A 194 3.33 4.67 3.75
CA ILE A 194 2.51 3.61 4.37
C ILE A 194 2.21 3.98 5.81
#